data_62b741061f13a5b1ff21217d2b5d7d98
#
_entry.id   62b741061f13a5b1ff21217d2b5d7d98
#
_cell.length_a   1.000
_cell.length_b   1.000
_cell.length_c   1.000
_cell.angle_alpha   90.00
_cell.angle_beta   90.00
_cell.angle_gamma   90.00
#
_symmetry.space_group_name_H-M   'P 1'
#
loop_
_entity.id
_entity.type
_entity.pdbx_description
1 polymer ?
#
loop_
_entity_poly.entity_id
_entity_poly.type
_entity_poly.pdbx_seq_one_letter_code
_entity_poly.pdbx_strand_id
1 'polypeptide(L)'
;MRHAKRFAAFGLMACLPVAGVAASPVDSIAVRSAPGEFAATQPAAAESWRVLSAAVGKVARVTRQAPRPDEVQALHRRNADGAFKRVQIGLARGLAPEGEPLAALWAEAGGGDRVAQVEVRSVGAAALRVGLDVAGLDPAIELRFGGSRSPERPLARTTVAEAQRLLGDDGLYWTPSTDGEVQRIEVAVPAGADAPAALSLPRVSHEIVDSRTPYRLPQKIGESGACNVDVVCRLNELGPHFANARHAVAHMRFVVGSSTFICTGTLVADNDPSSQVALFHSANHCFSSNTSVPPVASQIQAVANTLNTFWNYEATTCNGNVSATQTQLTGGATYLGSDHRTDGMLLRLNQPAPAIAFFAGWNAQPLSSNSAVTAIHHPSGDARMVSTGQKLSEDADNHEVGWLSGTTEGGSSGSGLYTIAAGGAYELRGGLYGGAASCANTGNLGNAGNRDYYSRLDKDFVWMSPWLLSSPSVFQNGFEATTVITASP
;
A
#
# COMPACT_ATOMS: atom_id res chain seq x y z
N MET A 1 -97.19 2.51 -19.81
CA MET A 1 -96.15 2.40 -18.84
C MET A 1 -94.86 2.43 -19.56
N ARG A 2 -94.18 3.52 -19.68
CA ARG A 2 -93.07 3.74 -20.60
C ARG A 2 -91.74 3.91 -19.83
N HIS A 3 -90.78 3.02 -20.05
CA HIS A 3 -89.44 3.10 -19.51
C HIS A 3 -88.58 4.06 -20.38
N ALA A 4 -88.07 5.11 -19.75
CA ALA A 4 -87.09 5.98 -20.35
C ALA A 4 -85.65 5.43 -20.09
N LYS A 5 -84.91 5.11 -21.16
CA LYS A 5 -83.52 4.73 -21.10
C LYS A 5 -82.67 6.03 -21.14
N ARG A 6 -81.85 6.27 -20.08
CA ARG A 6 -80.83 7.29 -20.09
C ARG A 6 -79.52 6.69 -20.69
N PHE A 7 -79.03 7.30 -21.74
CA PHE A 7 -77.69 7.02 -22.28
C PHE A 7 -76.67 7.82 -21.47
N ALA A 8 -75.70 7.12 -20.89
CA ALA A 8 -74.51 7.74 -20.32
C ALA A 8 -73.40 7.76 -21.39
N ALA A 9 -72.93 8.96 -21.70
CA ALA A 9 -71.80 9.17 -22.60
C ALA A 9 -70.50 8.88 -21.83
N PHE A 10 -69.77 7.85 -22.25
CA PHE A 10 -68.41 7.61 -21.81
C PHE A 10 -67.45 8.44 -22.65
N GLY A 11 -66.78 9.41 -22.03
CA GLY A 11 -65.68 10.14 -22.63
C GLY A 11 -64.44 9.25 -22.69
N LEU A 12 -63.99 8.95 -23.91
CA LEU A 12 -62.69 8.31 -24.14
C LEU A 12 -61.59 9.31 -23.84
N MET A 13 -60.90 9.09 -22.72
CA MET A 13 -59.68 9.84 -22.36
C MET A 13 -58.52 9.13 -23.11
N ALA A 14 -58.01 9.73 -24.17
CA ALA A 14 -56.89 9.24 -24.92
C ALA A 14 -55.61 9.39 -24.03
N CYS A 15 -55.10 8.27 -23.48
CA CYS A 15 -53.76 8.21 -22.92
C CYS A 15 -52.75 8.31 -24.05
N LEU A 16 -52.10 9.46 -24.17
CA LEU A 16 -50.89 9.57 -24.99
C LEU A 16 -49.76 8.74 -24.33
N PRO A 17 -49.07 7.90 -25.06
CA PRO A 17 -47.91 7.20 -24.50
C PRO A 17 -46.83 8.25 -24.22
N VAL A 18 -46.47 8.41 -22.96
CA VAL A 18 -45.20 9.06 -22.56
C VAL A 18 -44.10 8.23 -23.18
N ALA A 19 -43.49 8.75 -24.22
CA ALA A 19 -42.26 8.14 -24.78
C ALA A 19 -41.22 8.20 -23.66
N GLY A 20 -41.01 7.06 -23.01
CA GLY A 20 -39.88 6.87 -22.14
C GLY A 20 -38.62 7.16 -22.95
N VAL A 21 -37.93 8.21 -22.63
CA VAL A 21 -36.55 8.41 -23.08
C VAL A 21 -35.78 7.22 -22.56
N ALA A 22 -35.58 6.22 -23.38
CA ALA A 22 -34.63 5.18 -23.14
C ALA A 22 -33.29 5.93 -22.94
N ALA A 23 -32.76 5.94 -21.72
CA ALA A 23 -31.39 6.35 -21.50
C ALA A 23 -30.56 5.53 -22.48
N SER A 24 -29.94 6.21 -23.45
CA SER A 24 -28.95 5.58 -24.30
C SER A 24 -27.98 4.87 -23.39
N PRO A 25 -27.64 3.57 -23.65
CA PRO A 25 -26.54 2.97 -22.93
C PRO A 25 -25.38 3.94 -23.08
N VAL A 26 -24.84 4.40 -21.96
CA VAL A 26 -23.58 5.15 -21.95
C VAL A 26 -22.63 4.21 -22.66
N ASP A 27 -22.29 4.52 -23.91
CA ASP A 27 -21.29 3.79 -24.66
C ASP A 27 -20.11 3.68 -23.72
N SER A 28 -19.77 2.45 -23.33
CA SER A 28 -18.61 2.17 -22.50
C SER A 28 -17.40 2.53 -23.37
N ILE A 29 -17.02 3.81 -23.31
CA ILE A 29 -15.78 4.27 -23.93
C ILE A 29 -14.70 3.41 -23.32
N ALA A 30 -14.04 2.60 -24.17
CA ALA A 30 -12.90 1.81 -23.77
C ALA A 30 -11.79 2.77 -23.37
N VAL A 31 -11.80 3.19 -22.10
CA VAL A 31 -10.78 4.08 -21.60
C VAL A 31 -9.59 3.22 -21.27
N ARG A 32 -8.56 3.34 -22.11
CA ARG A 32 -7.23 2.79 -21.89
C ARG A 32 -6.37 3.92 -21.42
N SER A 33 -5.59 3.67 -20.36
CA SER A 33 -4.53 4.60 -19.97
C SER A 33 -3.52 4.74 -21.11
N ALA A 34 -2.79 5.85 -21.12
CA ALA A 34 -1.59 5.98 -21.93
C ALA A 34 -0.63 4.80 -21.63
N PRO A 35 0.22 4.40 -22.59
CA PRO A 35 1.28 3.45 -22.29
C PRO A 35 2.07 3.96 -21.10
N GLY A 36 2.34 3.07 -20.13
CA GLY A 36 3.01 3.44 -18.90
C GLY A 36 4.39 4.05 -19.15
N GLU A 37 4.84 4.88 -18.23
CA GLU A 37 6.11 5.58 -18.28
C GLU A 37 6.86 5.48 -16.94
N PHE A 38 8.15 5.70 -16.97
CA PHE A 38 8.94 5.79 -15.73
C PHE A 38 8.70 7.12 -15.02
N ALA A 39 8.75 7.08 -13.69
CA ALA A 39 8.69 8.27 -12.86
C ALA A 39 9.87 9.20 -13.19
N ALA A 40 9.60 10.50 -13.19
CA ALA A 40 10.62 11.51 -13.43
C ALA A 40 11.73 11.43 -12.37
N THR A 41 12.97 11.56 -12.80
CA THR A 41 14.12 11.55 -11.90
C THR A 41 14.11 12.82 -11.05
N GLN A 42 13.89 12.67 -9.76
CA GLN A 42 14.14 13.74 -8.81
C GLN A 42 15.43 13.43 -8.05
N PRO A 43 16.39 14.38 -8.00
CA PRO A 43 17.58 14.18 -7.18
C PRO A 43 17.17 14.18 -5.72
N ALA A 44 17.18 13.01 -5.09
CA ALA A 44 17.06 12.92 -3.63
C ALA A 44 18.36 13.46 -3.03
N ALA A 45 18.27 14.53 -2.26
CA ALA A 45 19.39 14.97 -1.44
C ALA A 45 19.73 13.84 -0.46
N ALA A 46 21.01 13.47 -0.39
CA ALA A 46 21.45 12.47 0.56
C ALA A 46 21.21 13.01 1.98
N GLU A 47 20.37 12.32 2.74
CA GLU A 47 20.09 12.69 4.12
C GLU A 47 21.33 12.45 4.99
N SER A 48 21.61 13.38 5.91
CA SER A 48 22.70 13.28 6.88
C SER A 48 22.17 13.56 8.27
N TRP A 49 22.82 12.96 9.29
CA TRP A 49 22.59 13.36 10.69
C TRP A 49 23.05 14.80 10.87
N ARG A 50 22.32 15.60 11.63
CA ARG A 50 22.76 16.97 11.98
C ARG A 50 23.98 16.96 12.88
N VAL A 51 24.03 15.97 13.78
CA VAL A 51 25.13 15.79 14.72
C VAL A 51 25.61 14.34 14.69
N LEU A 52 26.91 14.14 14.54
CA LEU A 52 27.49 12.81 14.68
C LEU A 52 27.34 12.31 16.10
N SER A 53 27.01 11.05 16.30
CA SER A 53 26.77 10.44 17.62
C SER A 53 27.90 10.66 18.63
N ALA A 54 29.14 10.78 18.17
CA ALA A 54 30.29 11.07 18.99
C ALA A 54 30.29 12.50 19.59
N ALA A 55 29.58 13.43 18.96
CA ALA A 55 29.44 14.82 19.40
C ALA A 55 28.21 15.01 20.32
N VAL A 56 27.24 14.10 20.29
CA VAL A 56 26.09 14.04 21.19
C VAL A 56 26.61 13.34 22.47
N GLY A 57 27.07 14.05 23.45
CA GLY A 57 27.71 13.50 24.66
C GLY A 57 26.84 12.50 25.45
N LYS A 58 25.51 12.48 25.22
CA LYS A 58 24.58 11.56 25.87
C LYS A 58 23.43 11.26 24.90
N VAL A 59 23.18 9.96 24.65
CA VAL A 59 22.04 9.46 23.90
C VAL A 59 21.08 8.79 24.88
N ALA A 60 19.82 9.20 24.86
CA ALA A 60 18.79 8.55 25.65
C ALA A 60 18.45 7.18 25.01
N ARG A 61 18.36 6.12 25.82
CA ARG A 61 18.16 4.75 25.34
C ARG A 61 17.01 4.08 26.05
N VAL A 62 16.21 3.35 25.24
CA VAL A 62 15.17 2.47 25.75
C VAL A 62 15.31 1.09 25.08
N THR A 63 15.19 0.03 25.88
CA THR A 63 15.32 -1.33 25.37
C THR A 63 14.06 -2.14 25.67
N ARG A 64 13.60 -2.89 24.66
CA ARG A 64 12.53 -3.90 24.76
C ARG A 64 13.11 -5.28 24.61
N GLN A 65 12.62 -6.20 25.44
CA GLN A 65 12.99 -7.60 25.33
C GLN A 65 12.45 -8.23 24.04
N ALA A 66 13.10 -9.28 23.58
CA ALA A 66 12.62 -10.09 22.47
C ALA A 66 11.18 -10.58 22.74
N PRO A 67 10.36 -10.75 21.67
CA PRO A 67 9.10 -11.50 21.80
C PRO A 67 9.36 -12.90 22.36
N ARG A 68 8.40 -13.39 23.14
CA ARG A 68 8.47 -14.80 23.56
C ARG A 68 8.26 -15.72 22.35
N PRO A 69 8.84 -16.93 22.34
CA PRO A 69 8.67 -17.88 21.23
C PRO A 69 7.19 -18.21 20.95
N ASP A 70 6.35 -18.27 21.99
CA ASP A 70 4.90 -18.52 21.85
C ASP A 70 4.17 -17.38 21.14
N GLU A 71 4.58 -16.11 21.32
CA GLU A 71 4.03 -14.94 20.61
C GLU A 71 4.38 -14.98 19.11
N VAL A 72 5.63 -15.33 18.78
CA VAL A 72 6.08 -15.51 17.40
C VAL A 72 5.34 -16.68 16.75
N GLN A 73 5.21 -17.81 17.45
CA GLN A 73 4.47 -18.96 16.94
C GLN A 73 2.98 -18.66 16.74
N ALA A 74 2.37 -17.85 17.63
CA ALA A 74 0.99 -17.40 17.47
C ALA A 74 0.82 -16.50 16.23
N LEU A 75 1.81 -15.64 15.93
CA LEU A 75 1.83 -14.84 14.71
C LEU A 75 1.89 -15.73 13.47
N HIS A 76 2.76 -16.75 13.44
CA HIS A 76 2.84 -17.71 12.33
C HIS A 76 1.50 -18.43 12.11
N ARG A 77 0.84 -18.89 13.21
CA ARG A 77 -0.48 -19.54 13.09
C ARG A 77 -1.52 -18.59 12.49
N ARG A 78 -1.61 -17.34 12.97
CA ARG A 78 -2.55 -16.35 12.41
C ARG A 78 -2.32 -16.12 10.92
N ASN A 79 -1.07 -16.05 10.49
CA ASN A 79 -0.75 -15.87 9.07
C ASN A 79 -1.13 -17.09 8.22
N ALA A 80 -0.99 -18.31 8.79
CA ALA A 80 -1.34 -19.56 8.09
C ALA A 80 -2.86 -19.78 8.01
N ASP A 81 -3.62 -19.36 9.03
CA ASP A 81 -5.06 -19.57 9.14
C ASP A 81 -5.88 -18.45 8.46
N GLY A 82 -5.22 -17.38 7.98
CA GLY A 82 -5.88 -16.20 7.42
C GLY A 82 -6.60 -16.51 6.09
N ALA A 83 -7.90 -16.16 6.02
CA ALA A 83 -8.68 -16.23 4.78
C ALA A 83 -8.18 -15.22 3.75
N PHE A 84 -7.55 -14.13 4.20
CA PHE A 84 -6.94 -13.11 3.38
C PHE A 84 -5.43 -13.32 3.30
N LYS A 85 -4.85 -12.98 2.16
CA LYS A 85 -3.39 -13.11 1.95
C LYS A 85 -2.58 -11.93 2.54
N ARG A 86 -3.15 -11.12 3.46
CA ARG A 86 -2.43 -10.13 4.27
C ARG A 86 -1.62 -10.81 5.37
N VAL A 87 -0.34 -10.48 5.51
CA VAL A 87 0.56 -11.10 6.48
C VAL A 87 0.97 -10.10 7.55
N GLN A 88 0.90 -10.51 8.80
CA GLN A 88 1.47 -9.75 9.92
C GLN A 88 2.95 -10.09 10.08
N ILE A 89 3.81 -9.07 10.12
CA ILE A 89 5.26 -9.21 10.33
C ILE A 89 5.75 -8.53 11.60
N GLY A 90 4.95 -7.64 12.18
CA GLY A 90 5.31 -6.89 13.38
C GLY A 90 4.48 -7.30 14.60
N LEU A 91 5.14 -7.43 15.74
CA LEU A 91 4.55 -7.67 17.05
C LEU A 91 4.55 -6.38 17.85
N ALA A 92 3.37 -5.93 18.27
CA ALA A 92 3.21 -4.76 19.12
C ALA A 92 3.90 -4.95 20.46
N ARG A 93 4.70 -3.96 20.87
CA ARG A 93 5.35 -3.88 22.18
C ARG A 93 4.99 -2.55 22.85
N GLY A 94 4.43 -2.62 24.05
CA GLY A 94 4.25 -1.43 24.89
C GLY A 94 5.55 -1.03 25.54
N LEU A 95 5.72 0.24 25.80
CA LEU A 95 6.71 0.73 26.76
C LEU A 95 6.06 0.65 28.15
N ALA A 96 6.64 -0.11 29.08
CA ALA A 96 6.13 -0.20 30.44
C ALA A 96 6.96 0.71 31.39
N PRO A 97 6.35 1.25 32.43
CA PRO A 97 4.92 1.48 32.59
C PRO A 97 4.41 2.48 31.54
N GLU A 98 3.15 2.45 31.19
CA GLU A 98 2.55 3.11 30.03
C GLU A 98 3.13 4.50 29.75
N GLY A 99 4.07 4.55 28.76
CA GLY A 99 4.51 5.80 28.17
C GLY A 99 5.37 6.71 29.04
N GLU A 100 6.23 6.21 29.95
CA GLU A 100 7.19 7.13 30.58
C GLU A 100 7.95 7.90 29.50
N PRO A 101 7.81 9.24 29.47
CA PRO A 101 8.51 10.05 28.50
C PRO A 101 10.02 9.92 28.69
N LEU A 102 10.72 9.66 27.58
CA LEU A 102 12.18 9.57 27.60
C LEU A 102 12.77 10.98 27.62
N ALA A 103 13.52 11.31 28.65
CA ALA A 103 14.15 12.62 28.80
C ALA A 103 15.01 12.97 27.58
N ALA A 104 14.77 14.12 26.98
CA ALA A 104 15.55 14.62 25.85
C ALA A 104 16.85 15.23 26.37
N LEU A 105 17.97 14.69 25.91
CA LEU A 105 19.32 15.16 26.28
C LEU A 105 19.84 16.07 25.18
N TRP A 106 19.61 17.36 25.32
CA TRP A 106 19.90 18.37 24.31
C TRP A 106 21.39 18.71 24.23
N ALA A 107 21.86 18.87 22.99
CA ALA A 107 23.15 19.43 22.63
C ALA A 107 22.96 20.63 21.71
N GLU A 108 23.81 21.62 21.77
CA GLU A 108 23.84 22.76 20.85
C GLU A 108 24.41 22.29 19.49
N ALA A 109 23.73 22.67 18.39
CA ALA A 109 24.10 22.27 17.04
C ALA A 109 24.56 23.46 16.15
N GLY A 110 24.84 24.62 16.77
CA GLY A 110 25.19 25.85 16.04
C GLY A 110 23.96 26.67 15.63
N GLY A 111 24.14 27.97 15.47
CA GLY A 111 23.04 28.87 15.07
C GLY A 111 21.91 29.03 16.10
N GLY A 112 22.03 28.45 17.27
CA GLY A 112 20.97 28.39 18.28
C GLY A 112 20.05 27.17 18.17
N ASP A 113 20.31 26.28 17.22
CA ASP A 113 19.59 25.00 17.09
C ASP A 113 20.01 24.04 18.20
N ARG A 114 19.07 23.23 18.67
CA ARG A 114 19.29 22.16 19.66
C ARG A 114 18.98 20.81 19.05
N VAL A 115 19.81 19.81 19.34
CA VAL A 115 19.63 18.44 18.83
C VAL A 115 19.65 17.45 19.99
N ALA A 116 18.74 16.50 19.98
CA ALA A 116 18.75 15.33 20.85
C ALA A 116 18.68 14.07 20.01
N GLN A 117 19.31 12.99 20.49
CA GLN A 117 19.21 11.67 19.88
C GLN A 117 18.66 10.66 20.89
N VAL A 118 17.74 9.83 20.39
CA VAL A 118 17.11 8.74 21.13
C VAL A 118 17.35 7.44 20.36
N GLU A 119 17.75 6.39 21.07
CA GLU A 119 17.87 5.04 20.53
C GLU A 119 16.82 4.12 21.17
N VAL A 120 15.97 3.55 20.30
CA VAL A 120 14.97 2.56 20.68
C VAL A 120 15.46 1.19 20.21
N ARG A 121 15.72 0.29 21.15
CA ARG A 121 16.15 -1.08 20.86
C ARG A 121 15.02 -2.06 21.12
N SER A 122 14.78 -2.98 20.17
CA SER A 122 13.96 -4.17 20.36
C SER A 122 14.83 -5.39 20.10
N VAL A 123 15.17 -6.12 21.18
CA VAL A 123 16.14 -7.23 21.11
C VAL A 123 15.65 -8.29 20.15
N GLY A 124 16.50 -8.71 19.19
CA GLY A 124 16.21 -9.72 18.19
C GLY A 124 15.33 -9.25 17.02
N ALA A 125 14.98 -7.97 16.96
CA ALA A 125 14.22 -7.43 15.82
C ALA A 125 15.06 -7.46 14.55
N ALA A 126 14.46 -7.93 13.44
CA ALA A 126 15.05 -7.80 12.12
C ALA A 126 14.94 -6.35 11.61
N ALA A 127 13.82 -5.72 11.91
CA ALA A 127 13.54 -4.31 11.71
C ALA A 127 12.57 -3.81 12.79
N LEU A 128 12.39 -2.51 12.91
CA LEU A 128 11.39 -1.96 13.83
C LEU A 128 10.82 -0.62 13.38
N ARG A 129 9.63 -0.32 13.90
CA ARG A 129 8.97 0.99 13.85
C ARG A 129 8.64 1.45 15.26
N VAL A 130 8.66 2.75 15.46
CA VAL A 130 8.32 3.38 16.73
C VAL A 130 7.08 4.23 16.56
N GLY A 131 6.10 4.04 17.44
CA GLY A 131 4.96 4.94 17.57
C GLY A 131 5.36 6.11 18.47
N LEU A 132 5.39 7.30 17.89
CA LEU A 132 5.79 8.55 18.53
C LEU A 132 4.57 9.43 18.76
N ASP A 133 4.37 9.89 19.99
CA ASP A 133 3.38 10.91 20.29
C ASP A 133 3.95 12.29 19.90
N VAL A 134 3.35 12.90 18.91
CA VAL A 134 3.77 14.21 18.35
C VAL A 134 2.76 15.32 18.62
N ALA A 135 1.65 15.04 19.33
CA ALA A 135 0.53 15.99 19.47
C ALA A 135 0.93 17.31 20.16
N GLY A 136 1.80 17.24 21.17
CA GLY A 136 2.25 18.40 21.94
C GLY A 136 3.59 18.99 21.51
N LEU A 137 4.17 18.52 20.41
CA LEU A 137 5.48 18.99 19.95
C LEU A 137 5.35 20.22 19.04
N ASP A 138 6.35 21.10 19.08
CA ASP A 138 6.42 22.26 18.19
C ASP A 138 6.47 21.79 16.71
N PRO A 139 5.58 22.29 15.83
CA PRO A 139 5.51 21.91 14.44
C PRO A 139 6.80 22.12 13.63
N ALA A 140 7.67 23.05 14.03
CA ALA A 140 8.92 23.36 13.36
C ALA A 140 10.05 22.35 13.66
N ILE A 141 9.87 21.46 14.62
CA ILE A 141 10.86 20.43 14.96
C ILE A 141 11.01 19.47 13.75
N GLU A 142 12.25 19.17 13.43
CA GLU A 142 12.60 18.16 12.44
C GLU A 142 12.97 16.84 13.09
N LEU A 143 12.50 15.75 12.52
CA LEU A 143 12.74 14.37 12.96
C LEU A 143 13.52 13.63 11.87
N ARG A 144 14.59 12.90 12.23
CA ARG A 144 15.32 12.00 11.35
C ARG A 144 15.37 10.60 11.95
N PHE A 145 15.27 9.60 11.08
CA PHE A 145 15.16 8.20 11.48
C PHE A 145 16.20 7.34 10.76
N GLY A 146 16.87 6.45 11.48
CA GLY A 146 17.81 5.51 10.90
C GLY A 146 17.95 4.23 11.72
N GLY A 147 18.24 3.13 11.05
CA GLY A 147 18.39 1.81 11.65
C GLY A 147 19.83 1.42 11.93
N SER A 148 20.03 0.47 12.83
CA SER A 148 21.37 0.00 13.22
C SER A 148 22.11 -0.77 12.12
N ARG A 149 21.43 -1.17 11.03
CA ARG A 149 22.09 -1.79 9.88
C ARG A 149 22.78 -0.80 8.95
N SER A 150 22.39 0.49 9.01
CA SER A 150 23.01 1.57 8.25
C SER A 150 23.08 2.83 9.12
N PRO A 151 23.89 2.81 10.20
CA PRO A 151 23.89 3.84 11.24
C PRO A 151 24.54 5.16 10.79
N GLU A 152 25.27 5.15 9.67
CA GLU A 152 26.06 6.27 9.16
C GLU A 152 25.19 7.42 8.65
N ARG A 153 23.96 7.14 8.25
CA ARG A 153 23.02 8.14 7.72
C ARG A 153 21.58 7.83 8.11
N PRO A 154 20.71 8.84 8.23
CA PRO A 154 19.29 8.60 8.37
C PRO A 154 18.70 8.02 7.08
N LEU A 155 17.67 7.20 7.23
CA LEU A 155 16.85 6.68 6.13
C LEU A 155 15.88 7.73 5.60
N ALA A 156 15.29 8.50 6.52
CA ALA A 156 14.25 9.47 6.20
C ALA A 156 14.25 10.62 7.22
N ARG A 157 13.63 11.73 6.80
CA ARG A 157 13.32 12.86 7.67
C ARG A 157 11.87 13.30 7.45
N THR A 158 11.32 13.99 8.45
CA THR A 158 10.03 14.68 8.39
C THR A 158 10.03 15.85 9.38
N THR A 159 9.04 16.73 9.27
CA THR A 159 8.78 17.71 10.33
C THR A 159 7.69 17.20 11.27
N VAL A 160 7.62 17.75 12.47
CA VAL A 160 6.51 17.47 13.40
C VAL A 160 5.17 17.89 12.76
N ALA A 161 5.15 19.03 12.04
CA ALA A 161 3.97 19.46 11.30
C ALA A 161 3.46 18.41 10.29
N GLU A 162 4.36 17.74 9.58
CA GLU A 162 4.01 16.62 8.67
C GLU A 162 3.58 15.38 9.45
N ALA A 163 4.32 15.03 10.51
CA ALA A 163 4.02 13.87 11.34
C ALA A 163 2.64 13.97 12.02
N GLN A 164 2.24 15.18 12.47
CA GLN A 164 0.90 15.45 13.05
C GLN A 164 -0.25 15.22 12.06
N ARG A 165 0.00 15.29 10.75
CA ARG A 165 -0.99 14.96 9.71
C ARG A 165 -1.02 13.47 9.37
N LEU A 166 -0.05 12.69 9.81
CA LEU A 166 0.16 11.28 9.44
C LEU A 166 -0.02 10.34 10.64
N LEU A 167 -1.00 10.62 11.50
CA LEU A 167 -1.28 9.77 12.65
C LEU A 167 -1.95 8.47 12.22
N GLY A 168 -1.54 7.37 12.84
CA GLY A 168 -2.18 6.06 12.75
C GLY A 168 -3.52 6.00 13.50
N ASP A 169 -4.14 4.84 13.51
CA ASP A 169 -5.43 4.58 14.16
C ASP A 169 -5.35 4.62 15.70
N ASP A 170 -4.15 4.54 16.25
CA ASP A 170 -3.85 4.69 17.67
C ASP A 170 -3.46 6.15 18.07
N GLY A 171 -3.55 7.09 17.16
CA GLY A 171 -3.21 8.50 17.37
C GLY A 171 -1.70 8.78 17.42
N LEU A 172 -0.84 7.82 17.08
CA LEU A 172 0.61 7.95 17.05
C LEU A 172 1.13 8.18 15.64
N TYR A 173 2.20 8.95 15.51
CA TYR A 173 3.00 8.94 14.29
C TYR A 173 3.90 7.70 14.29
N TRP A 174 3.75 6.85 13.28
CA TRP A 174 4.56 5.66 13.10
C TRP A 174 5.77 5.97 12.21
N THR A 175 6.95 5.91 12.83
CA THR A 175 8.23 6.14 12.11
C THR A 175 8.38 5.19 10.92
N PRO A 176 9.23 5.48 9.94
CA PRO A 176 9.60 4.51 8.91
C PRO A 176 10.10 3.19 9.52
N SER A 177 9.84 2.06 8.83
CA SER A 177 10.47 0.78 9.17
C SER A 177 11.99 0.91 8.93
N THR A 178 12.80 0.58 9.94
CA THR A 178 14.26 0.63 9.85
C THR A 178 14.88 -0.70 10.21
N ASP A 179 15.83 -1.16 9.39
CA ASP A 179 16.47 -2.45 9.56
C ASP A 179 17.42 -2.50 10.77
N GLY A 180 17.36 -3.62 11.49
CA GLY A 180 18.16 -3.93 12.67
C GLY A 180 17.41 -3.75 13.98
N GLU A 181 18.05 -4.09 15.07
CA GLU A 181 17.48 -4.08 16.44
C GLU A 181 17.29 -2.67 17.02
N VAL A 182 17.94 -1.65 16.47
CA VAL A 182 17.94 -0.30 17.03
C VAL A 182 17.48 0.69 15.95
N GLN A 183 16.48 1.51 16.30
CA GLN A 183 16.16 2.72 15.56
C GLN A 183 16.71 3.93 16.32
N ARG A 184 17.47 4.77 15.60
CA ARG A 184 17.87 6.09 16.06
C ARG A 184 16.88 7.12 15.57
N ILE A 185 16.41 7.95 16.48
CA ILE A 185 15.57 9.13 16.23
C ILE A 185 16.37 10.36 16.62
N GLU A 186 16.69 11.21 15.67
CA GLU A 186 17.26 12.52 15.91
C GLU A 186 16.17 13.57 15.85
N VAL A 187 16.14 14.42 16.87
CA VAL A 187 15.17 15.51 17.04
C VAL A 187 15.95 16.81 16.96
N ALA A 188 15.70 17.63 15.96
CA ALA A 188 16.35 18.91 15.77
C ALA A 188 15.33 20.03 15.96
N VAL A 189 15.57 20.86 16.96
CA VAL A 189 14.75 22.02 17.32
C VAL A 189 15.43 23.28 16.81
N PRO A 190 14.81 23.99 15.85
CA PRO A 190 15.40 25.23 15.35
C PRO A 190 15.41 26.32 16.41
N ALA A 191 16.28 27.32 16.24
CA ALA A 191 16.35 28.47 17.14
C ALA A 191 14.98 29.15 17.27
N GLY A 192 14.55 29.39 18.49
CA GLY A 192 13.27 30.02 18.80
C GLY A 192 12.06 29.09 18.91
N ALA A 193 12.20 27.81 18.55
CA ALA A 193 11.16 26.80 18.77
C ALA A 193 11.27 26.18 20.16
N ASP A 194 10.16 25.64 20.67
CA ASP A 194 10.08 25.02 21.98
C ASP A 194 10.67 23.60 21.97
N ALA A 195 11.73 23.39 22.77
CA ALA A 195 12.32 22.07 22.95
C ALA A 195 11.54 21.29 24.02
N PRO A 196 11.01 20.10 23.71
CA PRO A 196 10.33 19.29 24.70
C PRO A 196 11.33 18.77 25.77
N ALA A 197 10.92 18.72 27.03
CA ALA A 197 11.73 18.14 28.10
C ALA A 197 11.93 16.61 27.90
N ALA A 198 10.96 15.96 27.26
CA ALA A 198 10.95 14.52 27.01
C ALA A 198 10.15 14.18 25.75
N LEU A 199 10.42 13.00 25.20
CA LEU A 199 9.70 12.42 24.06
C LEU A 199 8.87 11.23 24.55
N SER A 200 7.62 11.16 24.10
CA SER A 200 6.72 10.04 24.37
C SER A 200 6.77 9.02 23.23
N LEU A 201 7.20 7.80 23.55
CA LEU A 201 7.40 6.68 22.59
C LEU A 201 6.61 5.45 23.07
N PRO A 202 5.28 5.52 23.15
CA PRO A 202 4.48 4.52 23.88
C PRO A 202 4.48 3.12 23.23
N ARG A 203 4.79 3.01 21.94
CA ARG A 203 4.69 1.74 21.21
C ARG A 203 5.92 1.47 20.34
N VAL A 204 6.21 0.20 20.15
CA VAL A 204 7.17 -0.31 19.17
C VAL A 204 6.54 -1.46 18.43
N SER A 205 6.64 -1.51 17.11
CA SER A 205 6.38 -2.70 16.31
C SER A 205 7.70 -3.43 16.10
N HIS A 206 7.86 -4.59 16.75
CA HIS A 206 8.99 -5.49 16.57
C HIS A 206 8.78 -6.31 15.30
N GLU A 207 9.50 -5.99 14.24
CA GLU A 207 9.38 -6.68 12.96
C GLU A 207 10.34 -7.87 12.90
N ILE A 208 9.81 -9.04 12.50
CA ILE A 208 10.56 -10.29 12.41
C ILE A 208 11.22 -10.50 11.05
N VAL A 209 11.01 -9.57 10.12
CA VAL A 209 11.65 -9.53 8.79
C VAL A 209 12.20 -8.13 8.54
N ASP A 210 13.35 -8.06 7.88
CA ASP A 210 13.95 -6.80 7.39
C ASP A 210 13.74 -6.63 5.88
N SER A 211 14.33 -5.57 5.30
CA SER A 211 14.27 -5.28 3.88
C SER A 211 15.46 -5.86 3.10
N ARG A 212 16.43 -6.49 3.74
CA ARG A 212 17.74 -6.80 3.15
C ARG A 212 18.26 -8.20 3.41
N THR A 213 17.68 -8.95 4.35
CA THR A 213 18.16 -10.31 4.63
C THR A 213 17.98 -11.17 3.38
N PRO A 214 19.00 -11.93 2.96
CA PRO A 214 18.86 -12.85 1.85
C PRO A 214 17.63 -13.72 2.05
N TYR A 215 16.73 -13.69 1.10
CA TYR A 215 15.60 -14.61 1.04
C TYR A 215 16.12 -15.99 0.62
N ARG A 216 15.31 -17.03 0.83
CA ARG A 216 15.62 -18.46 0.65
C ARG A 216 16.44 -19.09 1.77
N LEU A 217 16.25 -18.61 3.01
CA LEU A 217 16.70 -19.35 4.17
C LEU A 217 15.55 -20.24 4.67
N PRO A 218 15.72 -21.57 4.76
CA PRO A 218 14.69 -22.46 5.27
C PRO A 218 14.14 -21.99 6.63
N GLN A 219 12.81 -21.94 6.75
CA GLN A 219 12.08 -21.57 7.97
C GLN A 219 12.01 -20.08 8.34
N LYS A 220 12.22 -19.16 7.39
CA LYS A 220 12.07 -17.72 7.64
C LYS A 220 10.68 -17.24 7.20
N ILE A 221 10.02 -16.38 7.99
CA ILE A 221 8.96 -15.51 7.45
C ILE A 221 9.63 -14.57 6.46
N GLY A 222 9.03 -14.42 5.29
CA GLY A 222 9.61 -13.66 4.18
C GLY A 222 10.30 -14.56 3.15
N GLU A 223 10.06 -15.87 3.21
CA GLU A 223 10.47 -16.79 2.15
C GLU A 223 9.24 -17.44 1.52
N SER A 224 9.10 -17.24 0.22
CA SER A 224 8.03 -17.82 -0.59
C SER A 224 8.30 -19.30 -0.91
N GLY A 225 7.22 -20.05 -1.17
CA GLY A 225 7.33 -21.46 -1.56
C GLY A 225 8.10 -21.63 -2.87
N ALA A 226 8.76 -22.80 -3.01
CA ALA A 226 9.69 -23.09 -4.10
C ALA A 226 9.08 -23.05 -5.52
N CYS A 227 7.74 -23.02 -5.67
CA CYS A 227 7.08 -22.90 -6.97
C CYS A 227 7.02 -21.46 -7.48
N ASN A 228 7.27 -20.47 -6.62
CA ASN A 228 7.29 -19.07 -7.02
C ASN A 228 8.51 -18.76 -7.88
N VAL A 229 8.33 -17.87 -8.84
CA VAL A 229 9.32 -17.60 -9.89
C VAL A 229 9.76 -16.14 -9.79
N ASP A 230 11.08 -15.91 -9.59
CA ASP A 230 11.63 -14.56 -9.60
C ASP A 230 11.30 -13.84 -10.92
N VAL A 231 10.92 -12.56 -10.85
CA VAL A 231 10.65 -11.77 -12.06
C VAL A 231 11.82 -11.77 -13.03
N VAL A 232 13.06 -11.79 -12.53
CA VAL A 232 14.27 -11.82 -13.36
C VAL A 232 14.45 -13.12 -14.15
N CYS A 233 13.84 -14.23 -13.72
CA CYS A 233 13.85 -15.50 -14.47
C CYS A 233 13.07 -15.42 -15.80
N ARG A 234 12.10 -14.52 -15.88
CA ARG A 234 11.14 -14.46 -16.98
C ARG A 234 11.34 -13.26 -17.91
N LEU A 235 12.35 -12.43 -17.69
CA LEU A 235 12.58 -11.21 -18.48
C LEU A 235 12.74 -11.47 -19.98
N ASN A 236 13.51 -12.51 -20.34
CA ASN A 236 13.74 -12.86 -21.75
C ASN A 236 12.49 -13.43 -22.42
N GLU A 237 11.68 -14.19 -21.66
CA GLU A 237 10.47 -14.85 -22.20
C GLU A 237 9.30 -13.86 -22.33
N LEU A 238 9.09 -13.02 -21.30
CA LEU A 238 7.95 -12.11 -21.24
C LEU A 238 8.24 -10.74 -21.87
N GLY A 239 9.49 -10.48 -22.24
CA GLY A 239 9.90 -9.37 -23.08
C GLY A 239 10.00 -7.99 -22.38
N PRO A 240 10.28 -6.92 -23.16
CA PRO A 240 10.62 -5.62 -22.60
C PRO A 240 9.45 -4.92 -21.89
N HIS A 241 8.21 -5.15 -22.31
CA HIS A 241 7.05 -4.56 -21.62
C HIS A 241 6.85 -5.15 -20.23
N PHE A 242 7.14 -6.44 -20.04
CA PHE A 242 7.19 -7.05 -18.71
C PHE A 242 8.32 -6.47 -17.86
N ALA A 243 9.48 -6.26 -18.47
CA ALA A 243 10.62 -5.64 -17.80
C ALA A 243 10.28 -4.26 -17.23
N ASN A 244 9.39 -3.50 -17.88
CA ASN A 244 8.88 -2.23 -17.37
C ASN A 244 7.77 -2.44 -16.34
N ALA A 245 6.75 -3.25 -16.65
CA ALA A 245 5.59 -3.47 -15.80
C ALA A 245 5.95 -3.96 -14.39
N ARG A 246 7.02 -4.76 -14.23
CA ARG A 246 7.47 -5.19 -12.90
C ARG A 246 7.84 -4.02 -11.99
N HIS A 247 8.33 -2.93 -12.55
CA HIS A 247 8.69 -1.74 -11.77
C HIS A 247 7.48 -0.91 -11.29
N ALA A 248 6.27 -1.24 -11.74
CA ALA A 248 5.05 -0.65 -11.19
C ALA A 248 4.67 -1.24 -9.83
N VAL A 249 5.23 -2.39 -9.46
CA VAL A 249 4.82 -3.15 -8.28
C VAL A 249 5.74 -2.87 -7.11
N ALA A 250 5.16 -2.54 -5.96
CA ALA A 250 5.88 -2.28 -4.72
C ALA A 250 5.38 -3.18 -3.57
N HIS A 251 6.32 -3.60 -2.74
CA HIS A 251 6.02 -4.20 -1.44
C HIS A 251 5.54 -3.13 -0.47
N MET A 252 4.46 -3.40 0.26
CA MET A 252 3.84 -2.49 1.21
C MET A 252 4.12 -2.93 2.65
N ARG A 253 4.48 -1.97 3.52
CA ARG A 253 4.45 -2.14 4.99
C ARG A 253 3.62 -1.01 5.60
N PHE A 254 2.70 -1.37 6.48
CA PHE A 254 1.80 -0.43 7.14
C PHE A 254 1.43 -0.95 8.54
N VAL A 255 0.89 -0.08 9.38
CA VAL A 255 0.50 -0.41 10.75
C VAL A 255 -1.01 -0.43 10.87
N VAL A 256 -1.54 -1.48 11.50
CA VAL A 256 -2.93 -1.58 11.95
C VAL A 256 -2.90 -1.89 13.44
N GLY A 257 -3.50 -1.05 14.21
CA GLY A 257 -3.29 -1.02 15.66
C GLY A 257 -1.82 -0.89 15.99
N SER A 258 -1.06 -1.44 16.69
CA SER A 258 0.39 -1.29 16.86
C SER A 258 1.22 -2.40 16.19
N SER A 259 0.65 -3.10 15.22
CA SER A 259 1.29 -4.23 14.53
C SER A 259 1.56 -3.90 13.06
N THR A 260 2.72 -4.30 12.55
CA THR A 260 3.07 -4.11 11.12
C THR A 260 2.57 -5.28 10.28
N PHE A 261 1.94 -4.94 9.16
CA PHE A 261 1.45 -5.86 8.14
C PHE A 261 2.10 -5.55 6.79
N ILE A 262 2.02 -6.55 5.90
CA ILE A 262 2.49 -6.45 4.52
C ILE A 262 1.41 -6.82 3.51
N CYS A 263 1.46 -6.15 2.38
CA CYS A 263 0.70 -6.40 1.17
C CYS A 263 1.56 -6.02 -0.06
N THR A 264 0.97 -6.09 -1.23
CA THR A 264 1.54 -5.64 -2.50
C THR A 264 0.62 -4.58 -3.11
N GLY A 265 1.18 -3.63 -3.85
CA GLY A 265 0.38 -2.68 -4.62
C GLY A 265 1.04 -2.30 -5.93
N THR A 266 0.30 -1.61 -6.78
CA THR A 266 0.68 -1.27 -8.14
C THR A 266 0.52 0.22 -8.38
N LEU A 267 1.58 0.90 -8.81
CA LEU A 267 1.53 2.27 -9.30
C LEU A 267 0.82 2.29 -10.66
N VAL A 268 -0.19 3.11 -10.81
CA VAL A 268 -1.00 3.19 -12.02
C VAL A 268 -0.98 4.59 -12.62
N ALA A 269 -0.93 4.66 -13.95
CA ALA A 269 -1.07 5.92 -14.66
C ALA A 269 -2.51 6.43 -14.60
N ASP A 270 -2.69 7.75 -14.67
CA ASP A 270 -3.94 8.32 -15.14
C ASP A 270 -3.94 8.44 -16.67
N ASN A 271 -4.95 9.06 -17.26
CA ASN A 271 -5.03 9.21 -18.73
C ASN A 271 -4.28 10.45 -19.27
N ASP A 272 -3.59 11.21 -18.41
CA ASP A 272 -2.75 12.33 -18.82
C ASP A 272 -1.28 11.87 -18.89
N PRO A 273 -0.69 11.75 -20.09
CA PRO A 273 0.68 11.27 -20.25
C PRO A 273 1.74 12.24 -19.68
N SER A 274 1.35 13.45 -19.30
CA SER A 274 2.24 14.40 -18.62
C SER A 274 2.13 14.35 -17.09
N SER A 275 1.17 13.60 -16.57
CA SER A 275 0.92 13.48 -15.13
C SER A 275 1.96 12.57 -14.46
N GLN A 276 2.38 12.98 -13.27
CA GLN A 276 3.21 12.17 -12.37
C GLN A 276 2.50 11.94 -11.04
N VAL A 277 1.16 11.98 -11.04
CA VAL A 277 0.36 11.70 -9.85
C VAL A 277 0.53 10.24 -9.46
N ALA A 278 1.09 9.98 -8.29
CA ALA A 278 1.43 8.64 -7.83
C ALA A 278 0.16 7.89 -7.34
N LEU A 279 -0.75 7.55 -8.26
CA LEU A 279 -1.91 6.70 -7.98
C LEU A 279 -1.45 5.27 -7.72
N PHE A 280 -1.94 4.65 -6.65
CA PHE A 280 -1.45 3.36 -6.19
C PHE A 280 -2.61 2.43 -5.86
N HIS A 281 -2.77 1.40 -6.68
CA HIS A 281 -3.84 0.39 -6.54
C HIS A 281 -3.41 -0.73 -5.61
N SER A 282 -4.30 -1.18 -4.73
CA SER A 282 -4.11 -2.33 -3.84
C SER A 282 -5.46 -2.94 -3.46
N ALA A 283 -5.55 -3.62 -2.32
CA ALA A 283 -6.75 -4.28 -1.82
C ALA A 283 -7.30 -3.63 -0.54
N ASN A 284 -8.63 -3.53 -0.44
CA ASN A 284 -9.32 -2.99 0.73
C ASN A 284 -8.97 -3.75 2.01
N HIS A 285 -8.93 -5.10 1.95
CA HIS A 285 -8.63 -5.94 3.12
C HIS A 285 -7.21 -5.73 3.66
N CYS A 286 -6.30 -5.12 2.91
CA CYS A 286 -4.99 -4.74 3.43
C CYS A 286 -5.13 -3.75 4.59
N PHE A 287 -6.03 -2.78 4.47
CA PHE A 287 -6.22 -1.70 5.45
C PHE A 287 -7.46 -1.88 6.32
N SER A 288 -8.49 -2.57 5.82
CA SER A 288 -9.71 -2.86 6.57
C SER A 288 -9.60 -4.21 7.29
N SER A 289 -10.00 -4.25 8.56
CA SER A 289 -10.14 -5.51 9.31
C SER A 289 -11.52 -6.16 9.13
N ASN A 290 -12.49 -5.44 8.57
CA ASN A 290 -13.82 -5.95 8.29
C ASN A 290 -14.22 -5.68 6.85
N THR A 291 -14.16 -6.71 6.02
CA THR A 291 -14.48 -6.66 4.59
C THR A 291 -15.95 -6.94 4.27
N SER A 292 -16.78 -7.21 5.28
CA SER A 292 -18.20 -7.48 5.09
C SER A 292 -19.07 -6.22 5.05
N VAL A 293 -18.50 -5.07 5.33
CA VAL A 293 -19.20 -3.77 5.38
C VAL A 293 -18.38 -2.70 4.65
N PRO A 294 -19.04 -1.64 4.15
CA PRO A 294 -18.35 -0.51 3.56
C PRO A 294 -17.27 0.06 4.51
N PRO A 295 -16.07 0.37 4.01
CA PRO A 295 -15.00 0.88 4.84
C PRO A 295 -15.31 2.27 5.40
N VAL A 296 -14.86 2.53 6.62
CA VAL A 296 -14.89 3.87 7.21
C VAL A 296 -13.66 4.63 6.74
N ALA A 297 -13.84 5.65 5.91
CA ALA A 297 -12.76 6.37 5.25
C ALA A 297 -11.67 6.87 6.21
N SER A 298 -12.03 7.40 7.39
CA SER A 298 -11.06 7.87 8.38
C SER A 298 -10.21 6.75 8.98
N GLN A 299 -10.76 5.54 9.13
CA GLN A 299 -10.01 4.39 9.63
C GLN A 299 -9.00 3.89 8.57
N ILE A 300 -9.44 3.81 7.31
CA ILE A 300 -8.54 3.45 6.20
C ILE A 300 -7.47 4.51 6.01
N GLN A 301 -7.80 5.80 6.10
CA GLN A 301 -6.83 6.89 6.03
C GLN A 301 -5.78 6.80 7.14
N ALA A 302 -6.17 6.48 8.36
CA ALA A 302 -5.25 6.33 9.47
C ALA A 302 -4.21 5.21 9.22
N VAL A 303 -4.61 4.11 8.59
CA VAL A 303 -3.67 3.06 8.14
C VAL A 303 -2.81 3.56 6.97
N ALA A 304 -3.40 4.24 5.98
CA ALA A 304 -2.70 4.81 4.83
C ALA A 304 -1.60 5.80 5.25
N ASN A 305 -1.81 6.57 6.32
CA ASN A 305 -0.82 7.48 6.90
C ASN A 305 0.48 6.76 7.30
N THR A 306 0.40 5.50 7.67
CA THR A 306 1.56 4.70 8.13
C THR A 306 2.27 3.95 7.00
N LEU A 307 1.78 4.04 5.76
CA LEU A 307 2.30 3.26 4.63
C LEU A 307 3.75 3.61 4.31
N ASN A 308 4.56 2.57 4.18
CA ASN A 308 5.86 2.60 3.50
C ASN A 308 5.80 1.65 2.30
N THR A 309 6.34 2.07 1.16
CA THR A 309 6.46 1.23 -0.04
C THR A 309 7.92 0.99 -0.36
N PHE A 310 8.24 -0.25 -0.79
CA PHE A 310 9.59 -0.67 -1.13
C PHE A 310 9.63 -1.02 -2.61
N TRP A 311 10.45 -0.30 -3.34
CA TRP A 311 10.61 -0.37 -4.79
C TRP A 311 11.88 -1.10 -5.15
N ASN A 312 11.89 -1.78 -6.30
CA ASN A 312 13.02 -2.58 -6.78
C ASN A 312 13.42 -3.72 -5.84
N TYR A 313 12.47 -4.21 -5.02
CA TYR A 313 12.70 -5.37 -4.18
C TYR A 313 12.56 -6.64 -5.02
N GLU A 314 13.63 -7.05 -5.66
CA GLU A 314 13.72 -8.22 -6.53
C GLU A 314 15.10 -8.88 -6.44
N ALA A 315 15.20 -10.14 -6.87
CA ALA A 315 16.47 -10.82 -7.00
C ALA A 315 17.34 -10.16 -8.08
N THR A 316 18.66 -10.13 -7.88
CA THR A 316 19.60 -9.67 -8.91
C THR A 316 19.81 -10.70 -10.01
N THR A 317 19.61 -11.98 -9.71
CA THR A 317 19.74 -13.11 -10.65
C THR A 317 18.62 -14.13 -10.39
N CYS A 318 18.24 -14.87 -11.45
CA CYS A 318 17.25 -15.93 -11.35
C CYS A 318 17.68 -16.98 -10.31
N ASN A 319 16.78 -17.27 -9.37
CA ASN A 319 17.04 -18.13 -8.21
C ASN A 319 18.24 -17.69 -7.33
N GLY A 320 18.62 -16.41 -7.44
CA GLY A 320 19.65 -15.80 -6.60
C GLY A 320 19.16 -15.55 -5.17
N ASN A 321 20.10 -15.27 -4.26
CA ASN A 321 19.81 -14.90 -2.87
C ASN A 321 20.25 -13.46 -2.54
N VAL A 322 20.54 -12.67 -3.55
CA VAL A 322 20.94 -11.26 -3.40
C VAL A 322 19.81 -10.37 -3.94
N SER A 323 19.30 -9.50 -3.10
CA SER A 323 18.34 -8.49 -3.48
C SER A 323 19.01 -7.33 -4.22
N ALA A 324 18.33 -6.79 -5.23
CA ALA A 324 18.70 -5.51 -5.82
C ALA A 324 18.61 -4.37 -4.79
N THR A 325 19.27 -3.25 -5.08
CA THR A 325 19.18 -2.06 -4.22
C THR A 325 17.75 -1.54 -4.23
N GLN A 326 17.14 -1.52 -3.06
CA GLN A 326 15.77 -1.08 -2.86
C GLN A 326 15.71 0.43 -2.58
N THR A 327 14.59 1.02 -2.95
CA THR A 327 14.20 2.38 -2.52
C THR A 327 12.98 2.28 -1.63
N GLN A 328 13.10 2.71 -0.38
CA GLN A 328 11.96 2.85 0.53
C GLN A 328 11.38 4.25 0.38
N LEU A 329 10.09 4.34 0.05
CA LEU A 329 9.31 5.57 0.07
C LEU A 329 8.50 5.62 1.36
N THR A 330 8.60 6.74 2.06
CA THR A 330 7.93 7.01 3.34
C THR A 330 6.95 8.18 3.17
N GLY A 331 6.21 8.54 4.21
CA GLY A 331 5.27 9.67 4.16
C GLY A 331 3.83 9.29 3.90
N GLY A 332 3.53 7.97 3.88
CA GLY A 332 2.15 7.49 3.79
C GLY A 332 1.49 7.75 2.44
N ALA A 333 0.16 7.65 2.45
CA ALA A 333 -0.70 7.86 1.29
C ALA A 333 -2.01 8.55 1.69
N THR A 334 -2.64 9.19 0.71
CA THR A 334 -4.01 9.67 0.80
C THR A 334 -4.94 8.55 0.30
N TYR A 335 -5.92 8.18 1.11
CA TYR A 335 -6.98 7.25 0.70
C TYR A 335 -7.95 7.95 -0.25
N LEU A 336 -8.14 7.38 -1.45
CA LEU A 336 -9.04 7.91 -2.47
C LEU A 336 -10.38 7.17 -2.51
N GLY A 337 -10.39 5.88 -2.19
CA GLY A 337 -11.58 5.05 -2.12
C GLY A 337 -11.29 3.56 -2.15
N SER A 338 -12.29 2.76 -1.78
CA SER A 338 -12.31 1.30 -1.96
C SER A 338 -13.74 0.76 -1.99
N ASP A 339 -13.92 -0.40 -2.58
CA ASP A 339 -15.18 -1.15 -2.51
C ASP A 339 -14.93 -2.47 -1.75
N HIS A 340 -15.67 -2.70 -0.68
CA HIS A 340 -15.55 -3.89 0.17
C HIS A 340 -16.03 -5.18 -0.54
N ARG A 341 -16.82 -5.07 -1.62
CA ARG A 341 -17.34 -6.22 -2.37
C ARG A 341 -16.29 -6.72 -3.38
N THR A 342 -15.77 -5.83 -4.21
CA THR A 342 -14.69 -6.16 -5.16
C THR A 342 -13.35 -6.31 -4.46
N ASP A 343 -13.20 -5.66 -3.30
CA ASP A 343 -11.95 -5.52 -2.55
C ASP A 343 -10.92 -4.57 -3.21
N GLY A 344 -11.28 -3.87 -4.30
CA GLY A 344 -10.41 -2.87 -4.92
C GLY A 344 -10.20 -1.66 -4.03
N MET A 345 -8.97 -1.12 -4.00
CA MET A 345 -8.59 0.09 -3.28
C MET A 345 -7.67 0.97 -4.12
N LEU A 346 -7.90 2.28 -4.08
CA LEU A 346 -7.04 3.28 -4.71
C LEU A 346 -6.51 4.26 -3.67
N LEU A 347 -5.22 4.48 -3.71
CA LEU A 347 -4.47 5.43 -2.89
C LEU A 347 -3.75 6.43 -3.80
N ARG A 348 -3.32 7.55 -3.24
CA ARG A 348 -2.32 8.43 -3.81
C ARG A 348 -1.16 8.53 -2.83
N LEU A 349 0.03 8.10 -3.23
CA LEU A 349 1.23 8.26 -2.41
C LEU A 349 1.47 9.75 -2.16
N ASN A 350 1.81 10.11 -0.92
CA ASN A 350 2.02 11.52 -0.55
C ASN A 350 3.36 12.08 -1.03
N GLN A 351 4.27 11.20 -1.42
CA GLN A 351 5.56 11.55 -2.01
C GLN A 351 5.60 11.12 -3.48
N PRO A 352 6.36 11.81 -4.33
CA PRO A 352 6.57 11.39 -5.72
C PRO A 352 7.10 9.96 -5.79
N ALA A 353 6.66 9.20 -6.78
CA ALA A 353 7.18 7.87 -7.03
C ALA A 353 8.70 7.94 -7.33
N PRO A 354 9.52 6.98 -6.85
CA PRO A 354 10.95 7.00 -7.12
C PRO A 354 11.23 6.75 -8.61
N ALA A 355 12.35 7.29 -9.13
CA ALA A 355 12.70 7.23 -10.55
C ALA A 355 12.74 5.82 -11.17
N ILE A 356 12.91 4.77 -10.34
CA ILE A 356 12.85 3.38 -10.79
C ILE A 356 11.40 2.90 -11.01
N ALA A 357 10.41 3.59 -10.45
CA ALA A 357 9.02 3.18 -10.55
C ALA A 357 8.45 3.41 -11.94
N PHE A 358 7.53 2.56 -12.34
CA PHE A 358 6.82 2.60 -13.62
C PHE A 358 5.32 2.76 -13.36
N PHE A 359 4.68 3.70 -14.02
CA PHE A 359 3.24 3.86 -13.98
C PHE A 359 2.60 2.84 -14.91
N ALA A 360 1.95 1.81 -14.37
CA ALA A 360 1.30 0.78 -15.18
C ALA A 360 0.07 1.34 -15.90
N GLY A 361 -0.12 0.93 -17.15
CA GLY A 361 -1.40 1.08 -17.83
C GLY A 361 -2.47 0.19 -17.19
N TRP A 362 -3.72 0.47 -17.50
CA TRP A 362 -4.88 -0.28 -17.02
C TRP A 362 -5.94 -0.41 -18.09
N ASN A 363 -6.85 -1.39 -17.91
CA ASN A 363 -7.96 -1.61 -18.84
C ASN A 363 -9.21 -2.01 -18.05
N ALA A 364 -10.20 -1.14 -18.05
CA ALA A 364 -11.48 -1.32 -17.37
C ALA A 364 -12.56 -2.00 -18.25
N GLN A 365 -12.18 -2.62 -19.36
CA GLN A 365 -13.11 -3.45 -20.13
C GLN A 365 -13.34 -4.80 -19.45
N PRO A 366 -14.51 -5.43 -19.63
CA PRO A 366 -14.72 -6.79 -19.16
C PRO A 366 -13.60 -7.73 -19.65
N LEU A 367 -13.18 -8.65 -18.79
CA LEU A 367 -12.13 -9.61 -19.11
C LEU A 367 -12.76 -10.94 -19.55
N SER A 368 -12.46 -11.38 -20.77
CA SER A 368 -12.99 -12.65 -21.32
C SER A 368 -12.47 -13.87 -20.57
N SER A 369 -13.27 -14.92 -20.48
CA SER A 369 -12.82 -16.21 -19.93
C SER A 369 -11.71 -16.79 -20.82
N ASN A 370 -10.82 -17.57 -20.20
CA ASN A 370 -9.62 -18.15 -20.81
C ASN A 370 -8.57 -17.12 -21.27
N SER A 371 -8.72 -15.82 -20.93
CA SER A 371 -7.66 -14.85 -21.15
C SER A 371 -6.42 -15.25 -20.36
N ALA A 372 -5.25 -15.22 -21.01
CA ALA A 372 -3.98 -15.36 -20.34
C ALA A 372 -3.77 -14.17 -19.38
N VAL A 373 -3.31 -14.45 -18.17
CA VAL A 373 -3.09 -13.45 -17.13
C VAL A 373 -1.71 -13.62 -16.51
N THR A 374 -1.19 -12.52 -16.02
CA THR A 374 0.08 -12.45 -15.29
C THR A 374 -0.17 -11.70 -13.98
N ALA A 375 0.37 -12.19 -12.87
CA ALA A 375 0.46 -11.45 -11.61
C ALA A 375 1.91 -11.16 -11.27
N ILE A 376 2.17 -9.96 -10.77
CA ILE A 376 3.48 -9.54 -10.28
C ILE A 376 3.27 -9.14 -8.82
N HIS A 377 3.97 -9.81 -7.88
CA HIS A 377 3.61 -9.75 -6.47
C HIS A 377 4.80 -10.03 -5.54
N HIS A 378 4.59 -9.86 -4.23
CA HIS A 378 5.55 -10.14 -3.16
C HIS A 378 5.01 -11.25 -2.24
N PRO A 379 5.13 -12.54 -2.63
CA PRO A 379 4.62 -13.65 -1.82
C PRO A 379 5.40 -13.77 -0.53
N SER A 380 4.71 -13.98 0.59
CA SER A 380 5.29 -14.07 1.95
C SER A 380 6.13 -12.85 2.38
N GLY A 381 6.02 -11.73 1.65
CA GLY A 381 6.89 -10.56 1.81
C GLY A 381 8.29 -10.74 1.23
N ASP A 382 8.47 -11.73 0.37
CA ASP A 382 9.69 -12.02 -0.35
C ASP A 382 9.95 -11.04 -1.52
N ALA A 383 11.09 -11.17 -2.15
CA ALA A 383 11.42 -10.46 -3.38
C ALA A 383 10.32 -10.66 -4.43
N ARG A 384 10.21 -9.70 -5.34
CA ARG A 384 9.17 -9.69 -6.37
C ARG A 384 9.21 -10.92 -7.25
N MET A 385 8.06 -11.59 -7.35
CA MET A 385 7.82 -12.80 -8.11
C MET A 385 6.78 -12.57 -9.20
N VAL A 386 6.69 -13.52 -10.13
CA VAL A 386 5.72 -13.52 -11.21
C VAL A 386 4.99 -14.86 -11.28
N SER A 387 3.67 -14.79 -11.44
CA SER A 387 2.82 -15.95 -11.71
C SER A 387 2.08 -15.75 -13.05
N THR A 388 1.96 -16.82 -13.83
CA THR A 388 1.24 -16.80 -15.10
C THR A 388 0.17 -17.87 -15.12
N GLY A 389 -1.00 -17.56 -15.70
CA GLY A 389 -2.15 -18.46 -15.68
C GLY A 389 -3.26 -17.99 -16.60
N GLN A 390 -4.49 -18.34 -16.24
CA GLN A 390 -5.69 -17.97 -17.01
C GLN A 390 -6.81 -17.49 -16.08
N LYS A 391 -7.59 -16.53 -16.57
CA LYS A 391 -8.90 -16.23 -16.00
C LYS A 391 -9.85 -17.37 -16.34
N LEU A 392 -10.45 -17.99 -15.34
CA LEU A 392 -11.32 -19.17 -15.50
C LEU A 392 -12.78 -18.75 -15.54
N SER A 393 -13.22 -18.01 -14.54
CA SER A 393 -14.59 -17.51 -14.42
C SER A 393 -14.61 -16.12 -13.78
N GLU A 394 -15.79 -15.62 -13.48
CA GLU A 394 -16.01 -14.44 -12.66
C GLU A 394 -17.37 -14.54 -11.97
N ASP A 395 -17.48 -13.87 -10.85
CA ASP A 395 -18.75 -13.53 -10.22
C ASP A 395 -19.09 -12.04 -10.38
N ALA A 396 -19.98 -11.51 -9.56
CA ALA A 396 -20.36 -10.11 -9.61
C ALA A 396 -19.20 -9.16 -9.35
N ASP A 397 -18.27 -9.57 -8.47
CA ASP A 397 -17.28 -8.70 -7.85
C ASP A 397 -15.83 -9.10 -8.17
N ASN A 398 -15.57 -10.39 -8.52
CA ASN A 398 -14.22 -10.91 -8.66
C ASN A 398 -13.99 -11.71 -9.96
N HIS A 399 -12.78 -11.63 -10.50
CA HIS A 399 -12.24 -12.57 -11.47
C HIS A 399 -11.66 -13.78 -10.74
N GLU A 400 -12.05 -14.99 -11.13
CA GLU A 400 -11.43 -16.25 -10.71
C GLU A 400 -10.32 -16.62 -11.67
N VAL A 401 -9.11 -16.85 -11.13
CA VAL A 401 -7.92 -17.21 -11.91
C VAL A 401 -7.29 -18.50 -11.39
N GLY A 402 -6.64 -19.24 -12.29
CA GLY A 402 -5.81 -20.39 -11.95
C GLY A 402 -4.41 -20.23 -12.52
N TRP A 403 -3.42 -20.77 -11.83
CA TRP A 403 -2.01 -20.61 -12.17
C TRP A 403 -1.45 -21.82 -12.90
N LEU A 404 -0.68 -21.54 -13.97
CA LEU A 404 0.10 -22.52 -14.73
C LEU A 404 1.57 -22.53 -14.27
N SER A 405 2.07 -21.41 -13.78
CA SER A 405 3.43 -21.28 -13.27
C SER A 405 3.43 -20.23 -12.14
N GLY A 406 4.12 -20.51 -11.06
CA GLY A 406 4.05 -19.70 -9.84
C GLY A 406 2.71 -19.89 -9.12
N THR A 407 2.48 -19.10 -8.10
CA THR A 407 1.22 -18.98 -7.34
C THR A 407 1.24 -17.67 -6.59
N THR A 408 0.18 -17.33 -5.84
CA THR A 408 0.23 -16.23 -4.85
C THR A 408 0.21 -16.79 -3.44
N GLU A 409 0.78 -16.04 -2.50
CA GLU A 409 0.83 -16.39 -1.09
C GLU A 409 0.43 -15.20 -0.22
N GLY A 410 0.44 -15.37 1.09
CA GLY A 410 0.32 -14.24 2.01
C GLY A 410 1.32 -13.14 1.67
N GLY A 411 0.93 -11.86 1.75
CA GLY A 411 1.74 -10.71 1.29
C GLY A 411 1.52 -10.32 -0.18
N SER A 412 1.02 -11.23 -1.02
CA SER A 412 0.63 -10.92 -2.41
C SER A 412 -0.66 -10.10 -2.51
N SER A 413 -1.43 -9.98 -1.42
CA SER A 413 -2.67 -9.18 -1.32
C SER A 413 -2.54 -7.84 -2.01
N GLY A 414 -3.51 -7.48 -2.87
CA GLY A 414 -3.53 -6.23 -3.64
C GLY A 414 -2.63 -6.20 -4.86
N SER A 415 -1.84 -7.26 -5.12
CA SER A 415 -1.00 -7.36 -6.33
C SER A 415 -1.82 -7.31 -7.60
N GLY A 416 -1.29 -6.63 -8.63
CA GLY A 416 -1.97 -6.45 -9.89
C GLY A 416 -2.10 -7.74 -10.70
N LEU A 417 -3.32 -7.98 -11.24
CA LEU A 417 -3.58 -8.92 -12.32
C LEU A 417 -3.43 -8.18 -13.65
N TYR A 418 -2.63 -8.71 -14.55
CA TYR A 418 -2.39 -8.07 -15.85
C TYR A 418 -2.84 -8.94 -17.02
N THR A 419 -3.30 -8.28 -18.08
CA THR A 419 -3.41 -8.82 -19.43
C THR A 419 -2.46 -8.08 -20.35
N ILE A 420 -2.12 -8.70 -21.48
CA ILE A 420 -1.22 -8.12 -22.48
C ILE A 420 -2.08 -7.57 -23.63
N ALA A 421 -1.97 -6.27 -23.89
CA ALA A 421 -2.59 -5.61 -25.04
C ALA A 421 -1.96 -6.06 -26.36
N ALA A 422 -2.61 -5.78 -27.48
CA ALA A 422 -2.12 -6.13 -28.83
C ALA A 422 -0.72 -5.57 -29.13
N GLY A 423 -0.32 -4.44 -28.50
CA GLY A 423 1.01 -3.85 -28.61
C GLY A 423 2.05 -4.39 -27.60
N GLY A 424 1.71 -5.42 -26.82
CA GLY A 424 2.58 -6.03 -25.83
C GLY A 424 2.55 -5.35 -24.43
N ALA A 425 1.89 -4.20 -24.29
CA ALA A 425 1.80 -3.49 -23.01
C ALA A 425 1.00 -4.31 -21.98
N TYR A 426 1.49 -4.30 -20.74
CA TYR A 426 0.79 -4.90 -19.61
C TYR A 426 -0.25 -3.92 -19.05
N GLU A 427 -1.51 -4.36 -19.01
CA GLU A 427 -2.65 -3.57 -18.55
C GLU A 427 -3.23 -4.19 -17.27
N LEU A 428 -3.30 -3.40 -16.20
CA LEU A 428 -3.91 -3.80 -14.92
C LEU A 428 -5.41 -4.09 -15.10
N ARG A 429 -5.89 -5.18 -14.49
CA ARG A 429 -7.28 -5.65 -14.53
C ARG A 429 -7.96 -5.71 -13.18
N GLY A 430 -7.19 -5.62 -12.09
CA GLY A 430 -7.63 -5.68 -10.70
C GLY A 430 -6.53 -6.06 -9.73
N GLY A 431 -6.84 -6.12 -8.45
CA GLY A 431 -5.92 -6.49 -7.36
C GLY A 431 -6.32 -7.77 -6.67
N LEU A 432 -5.35 -8.53 -6.16
CA LEU A 432 -5.57 -9.80 -5.48
C LEU A 432 -6.38 -9.62 -4.18
N TYR A 433 -7.55 -10.24 -4.15
CA TYR A 433 -8.36 -10.41 -2.94
C TYR A 433 -7.80 -11.55 -2.08
N GLY A 434 -7.63 -12.74 -2.66
CA GLY A 434 -7.16 -13.93 -1.96
C GLY A 434 -7.50 -15.19 -2.72
N GLY A 435 -7.35 -16.34 -2.06
CA GLY A 435 -7.71 -17.62 -2.64
C GLY A 435 -6.95 -18.78 -2.01
N ALA A 436 -7.18 -19.97 -2.54
CA ALA A 436 -6.60 -21.23 -2.05
C ALA A 436 -5.41 -21.71 -2.91
N ALA A 437 -5.03 -20.95 -3.95
CA ALA A 437 -3.88 -21.30 -4.77
C ALA A 437 -2.59 -21.34 -3.92
N SER A 438 -1.77 -22.33 -4.16
CA SER A 438 -0.55 -22.61 -3.41
C SER A 438 0.43 -23.44 -4.23
N CYS A 439 1.67 -23.60 -3.77
CA CYS A 439 2.65 -24.49 -4.41
C CYS A 439 2.18 -25.95 -4.48
N ALA A 440 1.26 -26.37 -3.63
CA ALA A 440 0.76 -27.75 -3.63
C ALA A 440 -0.25 -28.02 -4.77
N ASN A 441 -0.86 -26.98 -5.35
CA ASN A 441 -1.96 -27.14 -6.31
C ASN A 441 -1.79 -26.37 -7.63
N THR A 442 -0.77 -25.52 -7.76
CA THR A 442 -0.43 -24.80 -9.00
C THR A 442 -0.04 -25.72 -10.16
N GLY A 443 -0.01 -25.22 -11.40
CA GLY A 443 0.40 -25.96 -12.59
C GLY A 443 -0.73 -26.74 -13.26
N ASN A 444 -1.89 -26.87 -12.62
CA ASN A 444 -3.05 -27.58 -13.15
C ASN A 444 -4.34 -26.77 -12.95
N LEU A 445 -4.89 -26.23 -14.03
CA LEU A 445 -6.14 -25.46 -14.01
C LEU A 445 -7.37 -26.30 -13.65
N GLY A 446 -7.32 -27.61 -13.81
CA GLY A 446 -8.36 -28.54 -13.39
C GLY A 446 -8.41 -28.80 -11.89
N ASN A 447 -7.37 -28.43 -11.14
CA ASN A 447 -7.36 -28.53 -9.68
C ASN A 447 -8.21 -27.43 -9.05
N ALA A 448 -9.28 -27.82 -8.36
CA ALA A 448 -10.22 -26.88 -7.73
C ALA A 448 -9.58 -26.02 -6.63
N GLY A 449 -8.48 -26.45 -6.02
CA GLY A 449 -7.71 -25.65 -5.06
C GLY A 449 -6.79 -24.61 -5.70
N ASN A 450 -6.50 -24.71 -7.00
CA ASN A 450 -5.69 -23.73 -7.72
C ASN A 450 -6.55 -22.55 -8.17
N ARG A 451 -7.02 -21.78 -7.18
CA ARG A 451 -7.94 -20.64 -7.41
C ARG A 451 -7.52 -19.45 -6.56
N ASP A 452 -7.37 -18.33 -7.23
CA ASP A 452 -7.25 -17.00 -6.64
C ASP A 452 -8.31 -16.07 -7.25
N TYR A 453 -8.70 -15.06 -6.47
CA TYR A 453 -9.73 -14.09 -6.81
C TYR A 453 -9.13 -12.69 -6.84
N TYR A 454 -9.48 -11.94 -7.87
CA TYR A 454 -9.00 -10.57 -8.09
C TYR A 454 -10.17 -9.63 -8.24
N SER A 455 -10.07 -8.44 -7.66
CA SER A 455 -11.06 -7.38 -7.85
C SER A 455 -11.29 -7.13 -9.34
N ARG A 456 -12.50 -6.72 -9.68
CA ARG A 456 -12.90 -6.39 -11.05
C ARG A 456 -12.71 -4.90 -11.30
N LEU A 457 -11.64 -4.51 -11.99
CA LEU A 457 -11.39 -3.11 -12.33
C LEU A 457 -12.54 -2.51 -13.17
N ASP A 458 -13.22 -3.32 -14.04
CA ASP A 458 -14.39 -2.89 -14.78
C ASP A 458 -15.57 -2.50 -13.87
N LYS A 459 -15.64 -3.02 -12.66
CA LYS A 459 -16.62 -2.63 -11.63
C LYS A 459 -16.14 -1.45 -10.80
N ASP A 460 -14.87 -1.48 -10.41
CA ASP A 460 -14.25 -0.42 -9.62
C ASP A 460 -14.11 0.89 -10.39
N PHE A 461 -14.06 0.83 -11.72
CA PHE A 461 -13.89 2.01 -12.57
C PHE A 461 -14.94 3.11 -12.32
N VAL A 462 -16.15 2.73 -11.94
CA VAL A 462 -17.23 3.68 -11.63
C VAL A 462 -16.79 4.71 -10.59
N TRP A 463 -16.13 4.26 -9.52
CA TRP A 463 -15.68 5.14 -8.45
C TRP A 463 -14.20 5.58 -8.62
N MET A 464 -13.38 4.83 -9.36
CA MET A 464 -11.98 5.17 -9.65
C MET A 464 -11.85 6.22 -10.75
N SER A 465 -12.82 6.31 -11.68
CA SER A 465 -12.73 7.15 -12.87
C SER A 465 -12.42 8.63 -12.59
N PRO A 466 -12.90 9.28 -11.49
CA PRO A 466 -12.53 10.65 -11.20
C PRO A 466 -11.02 10.89 -10.98
N TRP A 467 -10.29 9.83 -10.63
CA TRP A 467 -8.86 9.88 -10.39
C TRP A 467 -8.05 9.38 -11.60
N LEU A 468 -8.57 8.36 -12.30
CA LEU A 468 -7.91 7.76 -13.44
C LEU A 468 -8.13 8.55 -14.74
N LEU A 469 -9.19 9.35 -14.81
CA LEU A 469 -9.50 10.25 -15.92
C LEU A 469 -9.22 11.68 -15.47
N SER A 470 -7.99 12.14 -15.63
CA SER A 470 -7.66 13.53 -15.32
C SER A 470 -8.49 14.48 -16.18
N SER A 471 -9.32 15.29 -15.54
CA SER A 471 -9.85 16.49 -16.18
C SER A 471 -8.78 17.57 -16.13
N PRO A 472 -8.41 18.21 -17.23
CA PRO A 472 -7.27 19.12 -17.28
C PRO A 472 -7.31 20.34 -16.35
N SER A 473 -8.34 20.52 -15.54
CA SER A 473 -8.56 21.78 -14.83
C SER A 473 -8.89 21.71 -13.33
N VAL A 474 -8.98 20.52 -12.69
CA VAL A 474 -9.53 20.48 -11.32
C VAL A 474 -8.50 20.22 -10.22
N PHE A 475 -7.30 19.73 -10.51
CA PHE A 475 -6.35 19.27 -9.47
C PHE A 475 -4.96 19.90 -9.49
N GLN A 476 -4.74 21.02 -10.23
CA GLN A 476 -3.43 21.69 -10.20
C GLN A 476 -3.15 22.50 -8.93
N ASN A 477 -4.14 22.76 -8.09
CA ASN A 477 -3.92 23.46 -6.82
C ASN A 477 -4.46 22.62 -5.67
N GLY A 478 -3.55 22.12 -4.85
CA GLY A 478 -3.86 21.49 -3.58
C GLY A 478 -4.68 22.42 -2.69
N PHE A 479 -5.69 21.87 -2.04
CA PHE A 479 -6.46 22.48 -0.96
C PHE A 479 -7.13 23.83 -1.26
N GLU A 480 -8.33 23.80 -1.86
CA GLU A 480 -9.34 24.79 -1.50
C GLU A 480 -10.72 24.16 -1.33
N ALA A 481 -11.17 24.34 -0.10
CA ALA A 481 -12.52 24.49 0.41
C ALA A 481 -13.68 23.75 -0.28
N THR A 482 -14.23 22.82 0.45
CA THR A 482 -15.62 22.36 0.42
C THR A 482 -16.59 23.55 0.26
N THR A 483 -17.05 23.79 -0.96
CA THR A 483 -18.23 24.64 -1.15
C THR A 483 -19.47 23.75 -1.00
N VAL A 484 -20.08 23.82 0.17
CA VAL A 484 -21.40 23.25 0.43
C VAL A 484 -22.40 24.01 -0.46
N ILE A 485 -22.91 23.35 -1.50
CA ILE A 485 -24.08 23.86 -2.23
C ILE A 485 -25.30 23.64 -1.33
N THR A 486 -25.69 24.64 -0.59
CA THR A 486 -27.00 24.68 0.05
C THR A 486 -28.04 24.89 -1.05
N ALA A 487 -28.84 23.88 -1.33
CA ALA A 487 -30.09 24.05 -2.05
C ALA A 487 -31.03 24.82 -1.12
N SER A 488 -31.43 26.02 -1.53
CA SER A 488 -32.52 26.76 -0.92
C SER A 488 -33.84 26.48 -1.66
N PRO A 489 -34.99 26.66 -0.99
CA PRO A 489 -36.22 25.90 -1.08
C PRO A 489 -37.00 26.04 -2.37
#